data_a774fc851af4f5d8fd9b31d07c94fa44
#
_entry.id   a774fc851af4f5d8fd9b31d07c94fa44
#
_cell.length_a   1.000
_cell.length_b   1.000
_cell.length_c   1.000
_cell.angle_alpha   90.00
_cell.angle_beta   90.00
_cell.angle_gamma   90.00
#
_symmetry.space_group_name_H-M   'P 1'
#
loop_
_entity.id
_entity.type
_entity.pdbx_description
1 polymer ?
#
loop_
_entity_poly.entity_id
_entity_poly.type
_entity_poly.pdbx_seq_one_letter_code
_entity_poly.pdbx_strand_id
1 'polypeptide(L)'
;MTNMTAFVRSLRRKLGQATPGDNRFNVRTGGLLSTGRPDCLPLHFRVRHVPGATRMLVTLHGAADAARHGRPVFNGFNPDLADCIQVAVSDPSLQLPGDFGIAWFAGHQDFDTPALLRRAFAEMAKAWGVERTIFFGTSGGGFAALAQSHAMPGSIAVVGNPQTRIARYHAPSVTAYREGCWPALADNAALERVTLADCTALYGAGFANTVIYAQSMGDRHHWRAHMLPFAAAVAGRGNADRVLFHTDFHGVHGHALPREAYAIWLRAAVISPTTMPADLLDTWHALRQAGVPRNAPARRRGKAKAPGDTALLNPPETLSASARLEAWLARHPAAAAPAAQPPHEPEDEPPAPVNPADASKEAA
;
A
#
# COMPACT_ATOMS: atom_id res chain seq x y z
N MET A 1 -3.58 -4.90 34.03
CA MET A 1 -3.89 -6.29 33.62
C MET A 1 -5.35 -6.48 33.23
N THR A 2 -6.29 -5.79 33.85
CA THR A 2 -7.76 -5.95 33.66
C THR A 2 -8.24 -5.58 32.24
N ASN A 3 -7.58 -4.64 31.57
CA ASN A 3 -8.05 -4.08 30.30
C ASN A 3 -7.91 -5.02 29.08
N MET A 4 -6.88 -5.82 29.00
CA MET A 4 -6.61 -6.64 27.81
C MET A 4 -7.45 -7.92 27.75
N THR A 5 -7.70 -8.57 28.90
CA THR A 5 -8.64 -9.70 28.95
C THR A 5 -10.05 -9.23 28.62
N ALA A 6 -10.41 -8.03 29.10
CA ALA A 6 -11.67 -7.37 28.75
C ALA A 6 -11.71 -7.01 27.25
N PHE A 7 -10.60 -6.57 26.67
CA PHE A 7 -10.47 -6.29 25.24
C PHE A 7 -10.69 -7.55 24.38
N VAL A 8 -9.93 -8.62 24.62
CA VAL A 8 -10.10 -9.88 23.87
C VAL A 8 -11.53 -10.40 23.99
N ARG A 9 -12.13 -10.28 25.18
CA ARG A 9 -13.52 -10.64 25.41
C ARG A 9 -14.49 -9.71 24.66
N SER A 10 -14.21 -8.40 24.63
CA SER A 10 -14.98 -7.41 23.87
C SER A 10 -14.85 -7.62 22.37
N LEU A 11 -13.64 -7.87 21.88
CA LEU A 11 -13.38 -8.14 20.47
C LEU A 11 -14.12 -9.42 20.02
N ARG A 12 -14.03 -10.48 20.80
CA ARG A 12 -14.78 -11.73 20.55
C ARG A 12 -16.29 -11.53 20.59
N ARG A 13 -16.80 -10.68 21.48
CA ARG A 13 -18.24 -10.37 21.56
C ARG A 13 -18.71 -9.55 20.35
N LYS A 14 -17.87 -8.60 19.85
CA LYS A 14 -18.24 -7.69 18.76
C LYS A 14 -18.00 -8.29 17.37
N LEU A 15 -16.97 -9.13 17.23
CA LEU A 15 -16.57 -9.75 15.96
C LEU A 15 -16.91 -11.25 15.90
N GLY A 16 -17.49 -11.81 16.97
CA GLY A 16 -17.79 -13.22 17.12
C GLY A 16 -16.64 -14.04 17.71
N GLN A 17 -16.92 -15.27 18.10
CA GLN A 17 -15.94 -16.22 18.62
C GLN A 17 -15.47 -17.12 17.47
N ALA A 18 -14.16 -17.18 17.24
CA ALA A 18 -13.59 -18.23 16.42
C ALA A 18 -13.72 -19.60 17.10
N THR A 19 -13.68 -20.66 16.31
CA THR A 19 -13.73 -22.04 16.77
C THR A 19 -12.76 -22.27 17.94
N PRO A 20 -13.18 -22.94 19.02
CA PRO A 20 -12.28 -23.27 20.13
C PRO A 20 -11.11 -24.13 19.62
N GLY A 21 -9.90 -23.67 19.77
CA GLY A 21 -8.70 -24.43 19.41
C GLY A 21 -7.56 -23.61 18.80
N ASP A 22 -7.86 -22.57 18.02
CA ASP A 22 -6.83 -21.82 17.27
C ASP A 22 -6.30 -20.55 17.95
N ASN A 23 -6.80 -20.21 19.14
CA ASN A 23 -6.40 -18.98 19.83
C ASN A 23 -5.18 -19.18 20.72
N ARG A 24 -3.99 -19.05 20.11
CA ARG A 24 -2.69 -19.01 20.84
C ARG A 24 -2.30 -17.57 21.18
N PHE A 25 -3.25 -16.73 21.56
CA PHE A 25 -2.99 -15.34 21.88
C PHE A 25 -2.67 -15.14 23.35
N ASN A 26 -1.46 -14.69 23.63
CA ASN A 26 -1.02 -14.23 24.94
C ASN A 26 -1.08 -12.72 24.99
N VAL A 27 -1.75 -12.19 26.01
CA VAL A 27 -2.00 -10.76 26.19
C VAL A 27 -0.72 -9.92 26.32
N ARG A 28 0.37 -10.52 26.82
CA ARG A 28 1.63 -9.82 27.05
C ARG A 28 2.59 -9.90 25.87
N THR A 29 2.64 -11.03 25.16
CA THR A 29 3.61 -11.27 24.11
C THR A 29 3.01 -11.28 22.71
N GLY A 30 1.69 -11.34 22.61
CA GLY A 30 0.98 -11.48 21.34
C GLY A 30 0.76 -12.95 20.99
N GLY A 31 0.73 -13.26 19.70
CA GLY A 31 0.46 -14.58 19.16
C GLY A 31 -0.58 -14.55 18.06
N LEU A 32 -1.22 -15.68 17.80
CA LEU A 32 -2.34 -15.78 16.86
C LEU A 32 -3.65 -15.43 17.57
N LEU A 33 -4.30 -14.37 17.13
CA LEU A 33 -5.65 -14.00 17.53
C LEU A 33 -6.60 -14.29 16.37
N SER A 34 -7.51 -15.21 16.57
CA SER A 34 -8.58 -15.51 15.60
C SER A 34 -9.91 -15.07 16.18
N THR A 35 -10.74 -14.43 15.36
CA THR A 35 -12.06 -13.95 15.75
C THR A 35 -12.99 -14.04 14.56
N GLY A 36 -14.23 -14.40 14.79
CA GLY A 36 -15.27 -14.54 13.79
C GLY A 36 -16.55 -15.06 14.42
N ARG A 37 -17.64 -14.95 13.71
CA ARG A 37 -18.90 -15.59 14.08
C ARG A 37 -18.92 -17.01 13.49
N PRO A 38 -19.71 -17.95 14.04
CA PRO A 38 -19.81 -19.30 13.50
C PRO A 38 -20.25 -19.37 12.03
N ASP A 39 -20.99 -18.35 11.60
CA ASP A 39 -21.56 -18.18 10.25
C ASP A 39 -20.71 -17.31 9.31
N CYS A 40 -19.54 -16.86 9.76
CA CYS A 40 -18.65 -15.97 8.99
C CYS A 40 -17.22 -16.49 8.97
N LEU A 41 -16.49 -16.11 7.92
CA LEU A 41 -15.05 -16.39 7.86
C LEU A 41 -14.32 -15.73 9.03
N PRO A 42 -13.41 -16.47 9.71
CA PRO A 42 -12.67 -15.92 10.81
C PRO A 42 -11.64 -14.87 10.33
N LEU A 43 -11.55 -13.77 11.05
CA LEU A 43 -10.43 -12.84 10.94
C LEU A 43 -9.25 -13.39 11.74
N HIS A 44 -8.10 -13.45 11.10
CA HIS A 44 -6.87 -13.90 11.73
C HIS A 44 -5.85 -12.77 11.81
N PHE A 45 -5.33 -12.53 13.02
CA PHE A 45 -4.29 -11.56 13.30
C PHE A 45 -3.11 -12.25 13.97
N ARG A 46 -1.93 -12.07 13.43
CA ARG A 46 -0.69 -12.41 14.11
C ARG A 46 -0.15 -11.16 14.77
N VAL A 47 -0.05 -11.17 16.09
CA VAL A 47 0.30 -10.00 16.89
C VAL A 47 1.62 -10.21 17.60
N ARG A 48 2.51 -9.21 17.56
CA ARG A 48 3.61 -9.03 18.49
C ARG A 48 3.29 -7.80 19.34
N HIS A 49 2.91 -8.03 20.58
CA HIS A 49 2.62 -6.95 21.50
C HIS A 49 3.89 -6.51 22.21
N VAL A 50 4.06 -5.20 22.35
CA VAL A 50 5.15 -4.57 23.09
C VAL A 50 4.53 -3.73 24.19
N PRO A 51 4.69 -4.12 25.47
CA PRO A 51 4.11 -3.35 26.58
C PRO A 51 4.65 -1.93 26.64
N GLY A 52 3.75 -0.96 26.76
CA GLY A 52 4.09 0.46 26.81
C GLY A 52 4.35 1.12 25.45
N ALA A 53 4.41 0.37 24.36
CA ALA A 53 4.50 0.97 23.03
C ALA A 53 3.19 1.66 22.64
N THR A 54 3.30 2.91 22.16
CA THR A 54 2.17 3.73 21.70
C THR A 54 2.07 3.80 20.18
N ARG A 55 2.90 3.04 19.46
CA ARG A 55 2.91 2.94 18.00
C ARG A 55 2.50 1.53 17.58
N MET A 56 1.61 1.43 16.59
CA MET A 56 1.14 0.15 16.05
C MET A 56 1.37 0.12 14.55
N LEU A 57 2.11 -0.89 14.08
CA LEU A 57 2.27 -1.21 12.66
C LEU A 57 1.33 -2.34 12.29
N VAL A 58 0.41 -2.06 11.38
CA VAL A 58 -0.49 -3.05 10.76
C VAL A 58 0.07 -3.41 9.39
N THR A 59 0.33 -4.69 9.15
CA THR A 59 0.85 -5.17 7.86
C THR A 59 -0.21 -5.99 7.14
N LEU A 60 -0.45 -5.63 5.87
CA LEU A 60 -1.42 -6.25 4.99
C LEU A 60 -0.65 -6.87 3.81
N HIS A 61 -0.89 -8.15 3.52
CA HIS A 61 -0.16 -8.87 2.47
C HIS A 61 -0.73 -8.57 1.08
N GLY A 62 0.10 -8.71 0.04
CA GLY A 62 -0.32 -8.70 -1.35
C GLY A 62 -0.84 -10.07 -1.79
N ALA A 63 -0.62 -10.42 -3.07
CA ALA A 63 -0.99 -11.72 -3.59
C ALA A 63 -0.30 -12.85 -2.80
N ALA A 64 -1.06 -13.91 -2.51
CA ALA A 64 -0.60 -15.13 -1.88
C ALA A 64 -0.29 -16.20 -2.94
N ASP A 65 0.66 -17.08 -2.62
CA ASP A 65 0.90 -18.27 -3.42
C ASP A 65 -0.34 -19.20 -3.36
N ALA A 66 -0.71 -19.78 -4.50
CA ALA A 66 -1.80 -20.75 -4.60
C ALA A 66 -1.68 -21.91 -3.59
N ALA A 67 -0.47 -22.35 -3.27
CA ALA A 67 -0.21 -23.36 -2.24
C ALA A 67 -0.64 -22.96 -0.83
N ARG A 68 -0.94 -21.69 -0.60
CA ARG A 68 -1.42 -21.12 0.68
C ARG A 68 -2.92 -20.91 0.71
N HIS A 69 -3.63 -21.18 -0.37
CA HIS A 69 -5.07 -21.03 -0.43
C HIS A 69 -5.78 -21.86 0.64
N GLY A 70 -6.84 -21.32 1.21
CA GLY A 70 -7.57 -21.96 2.31
C GLY A 70 -6.87 -21.88 3.69
N ARG A 71 -5.71 -21.21 3.80
CA ARG A 71 -4.98 -21.04 5.06
C ARG A 71 -4.71 -19.56 5.32
N PRO A 72 -4.64 -19.13 6.60
CA PRO A 72 -4.25 -17.76 6.92
C PRO A 72 -2.84 -17.43 6.40
N VAL A 73 -2.72 -16.30 5.70
CA VAL A 73 -1.46 -15.78 5.15
C VAL A 73 -1.04 -14.53 5.90
N PHE A 74 0.19 -14.46 6.34
CA PHE A 74 0.71 -13.31 7.06
C PHE A 74 2.05 -12.85 6.49
N ASN A 75 2.24 -11.54 6.46
CA ASN A 75 3.58 -10.97 6.36
C ASN A 75 4.37 -11.26 7.65
N GLY A 76 5.69 -11.40 7.52
CA GLY A 76 6.57 -11.50 8.69
C GLY A 76 6.60 -10.20 9.49
N PHE A 77 6.93 -10.28 10.78
CA PHE A 77 7.22 -9.10 11.58
C PHE A 77 8.52 -8.45 11.12
N ASN A 78 8.55 -7.12 11.18
CA ASN A 78 9.76 -6.36 10.91
C ASN A 78 10.64 -6.33 12.17
N PRO A 79 11.82 -6.98 12.17
CA PRO A 79 12.71 -7.04 13.34
C PRO A 79 13.29 -5.67 13.69
N ASP A 80 13.45 -4.76 12.72
CA ASP A 80 14.02 -3.42 12.94
C ASP A 80 13.03 -2.46 13.64
N LEU A 81 11.79 -2.89 13.80
CA LEU A 81 10.73 -2.15 14.50
C LEU A 81 10.30 -2.92 15.76
N ALA A 82 11.30 -3.37 16.56
CA ALA A 82 11.05 -4.13 17.77
C ALA A 82 10.37 -3.31 18.88
N ASP A 83 10.42 -2.00 18.78
CA ASP A 83 9.88 -1.00 19.72
C ASP A 83 8.41 -0.63 19.44
N CYS A 84 7.75 -1.20 18.45
CA CYS A 84 6.34 -0.98 18.19
C CYS A 84 5.53 -2.28 18.22
N ILE A 85 4.22 -2.15 18.50
CA ILE A 85 3.26 -3.24 18.35
C ILE A 85 3.14 -3.58 16.88
N GLN A 86 3.20 -4.86 16.52
CA GLN A 86 3.03 -5.30 15.13
C GLN A 86 1.86 -6.25 15.00
N VAL A 87 1.01 -5.96 14.04
CA VAL A 87 -0.20 -6.74 13.71
C VAL A 87 -0.14 -7.11 12.23
N ALA A 88 0.08 -8.38 11.93
CA ALA A 88 -0.04 -8.91 10.58
C ALA A 88 -1.44 -9.52 10.41
N VAL A 89 -2.10 -9.19 9.32
CA VAL A 89 -3.49 -9.57 9.05
C VAL A 89 -3.54 -10.52 7.87
N SER A 90 -4.37 -11.55 7.98
CA SER A 90 -4.71 -12.41 6.85
C SER A 90 -6.01 -11.94 6.21
N ASP A 91 -6.05 -11.89 4.87
CA ASP A 91 -7.29 -11.65 4.15
C ASP A 91 -8.23 -12.85 4.31
N PRO A 92 -9.40 -12.67 4.94
CA PRO A 92 -10.32 -13.78 5.17
C PRO A 92 -10.88 -14.36 3.88
N SER A 93 -11.02 -13.55 2.83
CA SER A 93 -11.56 -14.00 1.53
C SER A 93 -10.72 -15.11 0.89
N LEU A 94 -9.40 -15.16 1.17
CA LEU A 94 -8.53 -16.23 0.67
C LEU A 94 -8.78 -17.60 1.33
N GLN A 95 -9.70 -17.68 2.29
CA GLN A 95 -10.14 -18.94 2.89
C GLN A 95 -11.35 -19.55 2.14
N LEU A 96 -11.98 -18.77 1.24
CA LEU A 96 -13.06 -19.26 0.40
C LEU A 96 -12.53 -20.25 -0.66
N PRO A 97 -13.35 -21.22 -1.09
CA PRO A 97 -13.03 -22.05 -2.25
C PRO A 97 -12.85 -21.19 -3.52
N GLY A 98 -11.89 -21.53 -4.35
CA GLY A 98 -11.64 -20.84 -5.63
C GLY A 98 -10.16 -20.82 -5.98
N ASP A 99 -9.82 -20.40 -7.19
CA ASP A 99 -8.45 -20.26 -7.68
C ASP A 99 -8.08 -18.77 -7.80
N PHE A 100 -8.00 -18.09 -6.66
CA PHE A 100 -7.57 -16.70 -6.60
C PHE A 100 -6.58 -16.46 -5.45
N GLY A 101 -5.45 -15.83 -5.77
CA GLY A 101 -4.39 -15.55 -4.80
C GLY A 101 -4.46 -14.15 -4.19
N ILE A 102 -5.45 -13.33 -4.56
CA ILE A 102 -5.58 -11.94 -4.10
C ILE A 102 -7.05 -11.55 -3.98
N ALA A 103 -7.41 -10.90 -2.88
CA ALA A 103 -8.76 -10.38 -2.64
C ALA A 103 -8.75 -8.97 -2.01
N TRP A 104 -7.60 -8.29 -2.00
CA TRP A 104 -7.43 -6.88 -1.59
C TRP A 104 -7.99 -6.52 -0.22
N PHE A 105 -8.32 -7.49 0.62
CA PHE A 105 -9.09 -7.28 1.86
C PHE A 105 -10.43 -6.55 1.60
N ALA A 106 -10.96 -6.69 0.39
CA ALA A 106 -12.18 -6.01 -0.03
C ALA A 106 -13.45 -6.81 0.33
N GLY A 107 -13.31 -8.02 0.85
CA GLY A 107 -14.43 -8.82 1.36
C GLY A 107 -15.08 -9.72 0.32
N HIS A 108 -16.25 -10.22 0.65
CA HIS A 108 -17.09 -11.05 -0.22
C HIS A 108 -18.57 -10.77 0.07
N GLN A 109 -19.47 -11.36 -0.73
CA GLN A 109 -20.91 -11.05 -0.69
C GLN A 109 -21.56 -11.08 0.71
N ASP A 110 -21.06 -11.91 1.62
CA ASP A 110 -21.62 -12.08 2.96
C ASP A 110 -20.76 -11.44 4.05
N PHE A 111 -19.67 -10.73 3.71
CA PHE A 111 -18.69 -10.30 4.69
C PHE A 111 -17.95 -9.00 4.30
N ASP A 112 -18.32 -7.90 4.95
CA ASP A 112 -17.66 -6.60 4.80
C ASP A 112 -16.31 -6.58 5.55
N THR A 113 -15.28 -7.15 4.94
CA THR A 113 -13.92 -7.16 5.50
C THR A 113 -13.39 -5.77 5.82
N PRO A 114 -13.51 -4.76 4.94
CA PRO A 114 -13.07 -3.39 5.25
C PRO A 114 -13.66 -2.84 6.55
N ALA A 115 -14.97 -2.97 6.76
CA ALA A 115 -15.62 -2.46 7.96
C ALA A 115 -15.21 -3.23 9.23
N LEU A 116 -15.09 -4.55 9.13
CA LEU A 116 -14.68 -5.38 10.26
C LEU A 116 -13.24 -5.12 10.68
N LEU A 117 -12.33 -4.94 9.73
CA LEU A 117 -10.94 -4.58 10.01
C LEU A 117 -10.82 -3.19 10.66
N ARG A 118 -11.56 -2.19 10.16
CA ARG A 118 -11.61 -0.86 10.80
C ARG A 118 -11.99 -0.95 12.27
N ARG A 119 -13.04 -1.72 12.57
CA ARG A 119 -13.49 -1.92 13.96
C ARG A 119 -12.45 -2.64 14.81
N ALA A 120 -11.81 -3.69 14.25
CA ALA A 120 -10.77 -4.43 14.95
C ALA A 120 -9.57 -3.54 15.28
N PHE A 121 -9.08 -2.75 14.33
CA PHE A 121 -7.94 -1.85 14.55
C PHE A 121 -8.26 -0.73 15.53
N ALA A 122 -9.45 -0.14 15.48
CA ALA A 122 -9.88 0.87 16.43
C ALA A 122 -9.95 0.30 17.86
N GLU A 123 -10.48 -0.91 18.03
CA GLU A 123 -10.52 -1.58 19.33
C GLU A 123 -9.12 -1.95 19.85
N MET A 124 -8.24 -2.41 18.96
CA MET A 124 -6.84 -2.69 19.31
C MET A 124 -6.11 -1.40 19.73
N ALA A 125 -6.25 -0.32 18.96
CA ALA A 125 -5.63 0.96 19.27
C ALA A 125 -6.10 1.48 20.64
N LYS A 126 -7.40 1.44 20.90
CA LYS A 126 -7.98 1.85 22.19
C LYS A 126 -7.48 0.99 23.34
N ALA A 127 -7.47 -0.34 23.19
CA ALA A 127 -7.12 -1.27 24.26
C ALA A 127 -5.64 -1.21 24.65
N TRP A 128 -4.76 -0.88 23.68
CA TRP A 128 -3.30 -0.84 23.89
C TRP A 128 -2.75 0.57 24.08
N GLY A 129 -3.61 1.61 24.13
CA GLY A 129 -3.18 2.99 24.29
C GLY A 129 -2.36 3.48 23.10
N VAL A 130 -2.72 3.03 21.88
CA VAL A 130 -2.01 3.41 20.66
C VAL A 130 -2.34 4.86 20.31
N GLU A 131 -1.31 5.68 20.17
CA GLU A 131 -1.41 7.09 19.75
C GLU A 131 -1.26 7.25 18.23
N ARG A 132 -0.52 6.31 17.58
CA ARG A 132 -0.32 6.33 16.13
C ARG A 132 -0.41 4.94 15.54
N THR A 133 -1.25 4.80 14.53
CA THR A 133 -1.34 3.60 13.70
C THR A 133 -0.68 3.83 12.34
N ILE A 134 0.16 2.90 11.93
CA ILE A 134 0.82 2.87 10.64
C ILE A 134 0.30 1.64 9.89
N PHE A 135 -0.22 1.83 8.68
CA PHE A 135 -0.65 0.75 7.80
C PHE A 135 0.39 0.54 6.72
N PHE A 136 0.84 -0.68 6.55
CA PHE A 136 1.85 -1.05 5.55
C PHE A 136 1.36 -2.18 4.65
N GLY A 137 1.61 -2.02 3.36
CA GLY A 137 1.39 -3.07 2.39
C GLY A 137 2.00 -2.74 1.03
N THR A 138 2.23 -3.78 0.23
CA THR A 138 2.69 -3.65 -1.15
C THR A 138 1.66 -4.26 -2.08
N SER A 139 1.59 -3.78 -3.33
CA SER A 139 0.67 -4.34 -4.34
C SER A 139 -0.80 -4.30 -3.83
N GLY A 140 -1.51 -5.43 -3.80
CA GLY A 140 -2.86 -5.54 -3.22
C GLY A 140 -2.93 -5.23 -1.73
N GLY A 141 -1.88 -5.54 -0.96
CA GLY A 141 -1.77 -5.12 0.44
C GLY A 141 -1.64 -3.60 0.58
N GLY A 142 -1.04 -2.94 -0.42
CA GLY A 142 -0.98 -1.48 -0.50
C GLY A 142 -2.35 -0.84 -0.71
N PHE A 143 -3.21 -1.46 -1.52
CA PHE A 143 -4.62 -1.09 -1.64
C PHE A 143 -5.32 -1.12 -0.28
N ALA A 144 -5.20 -2.24 0.43
CA ALA A 144 -5.81 -2.41 1.74
C ALA A 144 -5.27 -1.41 2.78
N ALA A 145 -3.96 -1.13 2.75
CA ALA A 145 -3.33 -0.15 3.63
C ALA A 145 -3.85 1.27 3.38
N LEU A 146 -4.02 1.67 2.11
CA LEU A 146 -4.67 2.94 1.74
C LEU A 146 -6.10 3.01 2.27
N ALA A 147 -6.89 1.98 2.02
CA ALA A 147 -8.30 1.91 2.44
C ALA A 147 -8.47 2.01 3.95
N GLN A 148 -7.67 1.26 4.72
CA GLN A 148 -7.76 1.24 6.18
C GLN A 148 -7.21 2.53 6.81
N SER A 149 -6.12 3.07 6.28
CA SER A 149 -5.56 4.34 6.75
C SER A 149 -6.49 5.53 6.48
N HIS A 150 -7.12 5.58 5.29
CA HIS A 150 -8.12 6.60 4.98
C HIS A 150 -9.25 6.63 6.04
N ALA A 151 -9.71 5.47 6.47
CA ALA A 151 -10.76 5.33 7.47
C ALA A 151 -10.31 5.64 8.91
N MET A 152 -9.03 5.95 9.14
CA MET A 152 -8.45 6.26 10.44
C MET A 152 -7.71 7.60 10.38
N PRO A 153 -8.38 8.74 10.59
CA PRO A 153 -7.75 10.06 10.58
C PRO A 153 -6.50 10.12 11.46
N GLY A 154 -5.45 10.81 10.98
CA GLY A 154 -4.18 10.93 11.69
C GLY A 154 -3.29 9.67 11.64
N SER A 155 -3.70 8.60 10.99
CA SER A 155 -2.83 7.46 10.71
C SER A 155 -1.87 7.74 9.54
N ILE A 156 -0.92 6.83 9.33
CA ILE A 156 0.01 6.89 8.20
C ILE A 156 -0.15 5.60 7.36
N ALA A 157 -0.31 5.75 6.06
CA ALA A 157 -0.14 4.65 5.10
C ALA A 157 1.28 4.69 4.53
N VAL A 158 2.02 3.59 4.62
CA VAL A 158 3.28 3.38 3.89
C VAL A 158 3.01 2.29 2.87
N VAL A 159 3.00 2.64 1.59
CA VAL A 159 2.60 1.70 0.55
C VAL A 159 3.67 1.58 -0.54
N GLY A 160 3.86 0.36 -1.03
CA GLY A 160 4.83 0.07 -2.07
C GLY A 160 4.18 -0.49 -3.33
N ASN A 161 4.39 0.14 -4.49
CA ASN A 161 3.73 -0.22 -5.76
C ASN A 161 2.26 -0.61 -5.54
N PRO A 162 1.45 0.19 -4.82
CA PRO A 162 0.10 -0.22 -4.47
C PRO A 162 -0.79 -0.27 -5.71
N GLN A 163 -1.74 -1.18 -5.70
CA GLN A 163 -2.93 -1.02 -6.53
C GLN A 163 -3.84 0.03 -5.88
N THR A 164 -4.46 0.87 -6.68
CA THR A 164 -5.36 1.93 -6.19
C THR A 164 -6.79 1.77 -6.68
N ARG A 165 -7.01 0.91 -7.68
CA ARG A 165 -8.33 0.53 -8.18
C ARG A 165 -8.29 -0.93 -8.61
N ILE A 166 -9.14 -1.77 -8.04
CA ILE A 166 -9.16 -3.22 -8.30
C ILE A 166 -9.38 -3.51 -9.78
N ALA A 167 -10.35 -2.84 -10.41
CA ALA A 167 -10.67 -3.03 -11.83
C ALA A 167 -9.51 -2.65 -12.79
N ARG A 168 -8.49 -1.95 -12.34
CA ARG A 168 -7.29 -1.59 -13.13
C ARG A 168 -6.15 -2.59 -12.99
N TYR A 169 -6.30 -3.60 -12.17
CA TYR A 169 -5.33 -4.69 -12.06
C TYR A 169 -5.53 -5.70 -13.21
N HIS A 170 -4.74 -6.78 -13.22
CA HIS A 170 -4.80 -7.80 -14.25
C HIS A 170 -6.18 -8.48 -14.29
N ALA A 171 -6.85 -8.40 -15.43
CA ALA A 171 -8.23 -8.87 -15.60
C ALA A 171 -8.46 -10.32 -15.13
N PRO A 172 -7.58 -11.30 -15.39
CA PRO A 172 -7.76 -12.66 -14.88
C PRO A 172 -7.86 -12.72 -13.35
N SER A 173 -7.00 -11.97 -12.63
CA SER A 173 -7.03 -11.95 -11.16
C SER A 173 -8.28 -11.28 -10.60
N VAL A 174 -8.75 -10.20 -11.25
CA VAL A 174 -9.99 -9.50 -10.86
C VAL A 174 -11.20 -10.40 -11.11
N THR A 175 -11.23 -11.10 -12.25
CA THR A 175 -12.30 -12.05 -12.58
C THR A 175 -12.34 -13.20 -11.58
N ALA A 176 -11.20 -13.83 -11.28
CA ALA A 176 -11.13 -14.92 -10.32
C ALA A 176 -11.61 -14.49 -8.91
N TYR A 177 -11.23 -13.29 -8.46
CA TYR A 177 -11.74 -12.72 -7.20
C TYR A 177 -13.26 -12.49 -7.25
N ARG A 178 -13.78 -11.89 -8.34
CA ARG A 178 -15.22 -11.68 -8.51
C ARG A 178 -15.98 -13.00 -8.46
N GLU A 179 -15.52 -13.97 -9.20
CA GLU A 179 -16.19 -15.30 -9.26
C GLU A 179 -16.15 -16.04 -7.93
N GLY A 180 -15.02 -15.96 -7.20
CA GLY A 180 -14.89 -16.62 -5.90
C GLY A 180 -15.57 -15.89 -4.75
N CYS A 181 -15.63 -14.56 -4.78
CA CYS A 181 -16.12 -13.76 -3.65
C CYS A 181 -17.48 -13.11 -3.90
N TRP A 182 -17.85 -12.88 -5.18
CA TRP A 182 -19.06 -12.15 -5.59
C TRP A 182 -19.76 -12.83 -6.75
N PRO A 183 -20.09 -14.13 -6.66
CA PRO A 183 -20.57 -14.93 -7.80
C PRO A 183 -21.85 -14.41 -8.45
N ALA A 184 -22.64 -13.61 -7.74
CA ALA A 184 -23.85 -12.98 -8.29
C ALA A 184 -23.57 -11.78 -9.22
N LEU A 185 -22.34 -11.27 -9.28
CA LEU A 185 -22.01 -10.13 -10.13
C LEU A 185 -21.72 -10.56 -11.57
N ALA A 186 -22.35 -9.88 -12.51
CA ALA A 186 -22.23 -10.20 -13.94
C ALA A 186 -20.82 -9.87 -14.50
N ASP A 187 -20.18 -8.82 -14.01
CA ASP A 187 -18.91 -8.32 -14.53
C ASP A 187 -18.04 -7.67 -13.44
N ASN A 188 -16.76 -7.42 -13.78
CA ASN A 188 -15.80 -6.84 -12.85
C ASN A 188 -16.09 -5.38 -12.48
N ALA A 189 -16.80 -4.62 -13.32
CA ALA A 189 -17.16 -3.23 -13.03
C ALA A 189 -18.22 -3.15 -11.91
N ALA A 190 -19.00 -4.20 -11.75
CA ALA A 190 -19.99 -4.28 -10.68
C ALA A 190 -19.37 -4.32 -9.27
N LEU A 191 -18.10 -4.72 -9.12
CA LEU A 191 -17.38 -4.70 -7.83
C LEU A 191 -17.40 -3.32 -7.17
N GLU A 192 -17.29 -2.24 -7.95
CA GLU A 192 -17.27 -0.87 -7.40
C GLU A 192 -18.60 -0.44 -6.77
N ARG A 193 -19.70 -1.18 -7.02
CA ARG A 193 -21.01 -0.92 -6.43
C ARG A 193 -21.28 -1.66 -5.13
N VAL A 194 -20.52 -2.72 -4.87
CA VAL A 194 -20.79 -3.64 -3.74
C VAL A 194 -19.70 -3.64 -2.68
N THR A 195 -18.50 -3.18 -3.04
CA THR A 195 -17.39 -3.09 -2.08
C THR A 195 -16.51 -1.87 -2.36
N LEU A 196 -15.63 -1.55 -1.41
CA LEU A 196 -14.58 -0.57 -1.63
C LEU A 196 -13.56 -1.15 -2.63
N ALA A 197 -13.64 -0.72 -3.88
CA ALA A 197 -12.80 -1.19 -4.97
C ALA A 197 -11.95 -0.08 -5.64
N ASP A 198 -12.11 1.18 -5.21
CA ASP A 198 -11.40 2.34 -5.78
C ASP A 198 -10.92 3.32 -4.71
N CYS A 199 -9.64 3.19 -4.32
CA CYS A 199 -8.96 4.15 -3.45
C CYS A 199 -8.70 5.49 -4.16
N THR A 200 -8.63 5.54 -5.49
CA THR A 200 -8.44 6.79 -6.23
C THR A 200 -9.66 7.70 -6.05
N ALA A 201 -10.86 7.15 -6.21
CA ALA A 201 -12.10 7.88 -5.96
C ALA A 201 -12.24 8.25 -4.47
N LEU A 202 -11.88 7.33 -3.56
CA LEU A 202 -11.94 7.54 -2.13
C LEU A 202 -11.08 8.74 -1.69
N TYR A 203 -9.80 8.78 -2.08
CA TYR A 203 -8.89 9.89 -1.75
C TYR A 203 -9.23 11.16 -2.54
N GLY A 204 -9.74 11.02 -3.75
CA GLY A 204 -10.28 12.11 -4.54
C GLY A 204 -11.49 12.81 -3.88
N ALA A 205 -12.22 12.19 -2.99
CA ALA A 205 -13.28 12.79 -2.21
C ALA A 205 -12.78 13.59 -0.99
N GLY A 206 -11.54 13.34 -0.53
CA GLY A 206 -10.89 13.97 0.62
C GLY A 206 -10.33 12.94 1.59
N PHE A 207 -9.32 13.32 2.39
CA PHE A 207 -8.68 12.43 3.35
C PHE A 207 -8.02 13.21 4.50
N ALA A 208 -7.78 12.55 5.63
CA ALA A 208 -7.20 13.16 6.83
C ALA A 208 -6.04 12.34 7.43
N ASN A 209 -5.57 11.33 6.71
CA ASN A 209 -4.38 10.56 7.01
C ASN A 209 -3.18 11.07 6.18
N THR A 210 -1.98 10.56 6.45
CA THR A 210 -0.78 10.82 5.64
C THR A 210 -0.41 9.57 4.85
N VAL A 211 0.04 9.77 3.61
CA VAL A 211 0.43 8.67 2.71
C VAL A 211 1.88 8.83 2.29
N ILE A 212 2.67 7.78 2.47
CA ILE A 212 3.99 7.61 1.89
C ILE A 212 3.85 6.56 0.79
N TYR A 213 3.92 7.02 -0.46
CA TYR A 213 3.70 6.21 -1.65
C TYR A 213 5.04 5.90 -2.31
N ALA A 214 5.60 4.70 -2.07
CA ALA A 214 6.82 4.24 -2.71
C ALA A 214 6.49 3.53 -4.03
N GLN A 215 7.11 3.96 -5.14
CA GLN A 215 6.85 3.44 -6.48
C GLN A 215 8.15 3.13 -7.22
N SER A 216 8.26 1.89 -7.74
CA SER A 216 9.26 1.56 -8.74
C SER A 216 8.86 2.10 -10.11
N MET A 217 9.68 2.96 -10.69
CA MET A 217 9.45 3.50 -12.03
C MET A 217 9.64 2.44 -13.14
N GLY A 218 10.28 1.32 -12.83
CA GLY A 218 10.37 0.16 -13.70
C GLY A 218 9.08 -0.67 -13.78
N ASP A 219 8.21 -0.57 -12.79
CA ASP A 219 6.88 -1.18 -12.81
C ASP A 219 5.88 -0.30 -13.58
N ARG A 220 5.94 -0.40 -14.90
CA ARG A 220 5.16 0.44 -15.81
C ARG A 220 3.65 0.29 -15.62
N HIS A 221 3.19 -0.91 -15.23
CA HIS A 221 1.77 -1.15 -15.01
C HIS A 221 1.27 -0.37 -13.79
N HIS A 222 1.91 -0.55 -12.62
CA HIS A 222 1.50 0.14 -11.39
C HIS A 222 1.70 1.65 -11.49
N TRP A 223 2.77 2.09 -12.15
CA TRP A 223 2.96 3.51 -12.40
C TRP A 223 1.81 4.13 -13.20
N ARG A 224 1.45 3.53 -14.36
CA ARG A 224 0.44 4.10 -15.27
C ARG A 224 -0.99 3.88 -14.80
N ALA A 225 -1.31 2.66 -14.35
CA ALA A 225 -2.67 2.27 -14.03
C ALA A 225 -3.10 2.69 -12.62
N HIS A 226 -2.15 2.90 -11.70
CA HIS A 226 -2.43 3.13 -10.29
C HIS A 226 -1.85 4.43 -9.77
N MET A 227 -0.52 4.66 -9.87
CA MET A 227 0.11 5.85 -9.29
C MET A 227 -0.37 7.15 -9.96
N LEU A 228 -0.31 7.26 -11.28
CA LEU A 228 -0.69 8.49 -11.97
C LEU A 228 -2.15 8.90 -11.74
N PRO A 229 -3.15 7.99 -11.85
CA PRO A 229 -4.53 8.34 -11.54
C PRO A 229 -4.72 8.76 -10.08
N PHE A 230 -4.04 8.09 -9.14
CA PHE A 230 -4.08 8.44 -7.73
C PHE A 230 -3.49 9.83 -7.46
N ALA A 231 -2.30 10.11 -8.02
CA ALA A 231 -1.66 11.42 -7.91
C ALA A 231 -2.55 12.53 -8.48
N ALA A 232 -3.17 12.32 -9.64
CA ALA A 232 -4.11 13.27 -10.23
C ALA A 232 -5.35 13.50 -9.33
N ALA A 233 -5.88 12.45 -8.71
CA ALA A 233 -7.05 12.55 -7.85
C ALA A 233 -6.78 13.36 -6.56
N VAL A 234 -5.57 13.27 -6.00
CA VAL A 234 -5.21 13.99 -4.77
C VAL A 234 -4.69 15.41 -5.04
N ALA A 235 -4.12 15.68 -6.22
CA ALA A 235 -3.44 16.94 -6.52
C ALA A 235 -4.34 18.21 -6.37
N GLY A 236 -5.63 18.08 -6.64
CA GLY A 236 -6.60 19.18 -6.53
C GLY A 236 -7.22 19.35 -5.13
N ARG A 237 -6.69 18.68 -4.10
CA ARG A 237 -7.26 18.71 -2.75
C ARG A 237 -6.46 19.61 -1.81
N GLY A 238 -7.14 20.23 -0.85
CA GLY A 238 -6.52 21.11 0.12
C GLY A 238 -5.50 20.45 1.06
N ASN A 239 -5.43 19.12 1.07
CA ASN A 239 -4.48 18.31 1.83
C ASN A 239 -3.61 17.41 0.95
N ALA A 240 -3.41 17.80 -0.33
CA ALA A 240 -2.53 17.08 -1.26
C ALA A 240 -1.09 16.93 -0.75
N ASP A 241 -0.61 17.89 0.03
CA ASP A 241 0.68 17.91 0.71
C ASP A 241 0.87 16.73 1.68
N ARG A 242 -0.22 16.08 2.13
CA ARG A 242 -0.16 14.87 2.97
C ARG A 242 0.22 13.60 2.22
N VAL A 243 0.47 13.67 0.92
CA VAL A 243 0.92 12.52 0.12
C VAL A 243 2.38 12.74 -0.31
N LEU A 244 3.28 11.94 0.25
CA LEU A 244 4.70 11.91 -0.10
C LEU A 244 4.93 10.81 -1.15
N PHE A 245 5.24 11.20 -2.38
CA PHE A 245 5.64 10.25 -3.43
C PHE A 245 7.15 10.03 -3.39
N HIS A 246 7.55 8.79 -3.18
CA HIS A 246 8.94 8.34 -3.25
C HIS A 246 9.10 7.41 -4.45
N THR A 247 9.72 7.92 -5.51
CA THR A 247 9.93 7.17 -6.74
C THR A 247 11.41 6.83 -6.93
N ASP A 248 11.69 5.59 -7.31
CA ASP A 248 13.05 5.13 -7.60
C ASP A 248 12.99 4.05 -8.69
N PHE A 249 14.13 3.71 -9.31
CA PHE A 249 14.21 2.70 -10.35
C PHE A 249 14.83 1.41 -9.80
N HIS A 250 14.01 0.38 -9.68
CA HIS A 250 14.41 -0.95 -9.18
C HIS A 250 14.44 -2.02 -10.29
N GLY A 251 14.87 -1.64 -11.47
CA GLY A 251 14.97 -2.52 -12.64
C GLY A 251 13.75 -2.48 -13.55
N VAL A 252 13.92 -2.91 -14.79
CA VAL A 252 12.84 -3.03 -15.78
C VAL A 252 11.89 -4.14 -15.33
N HIS A 253 10.58 -3.86 -15.32
CA HIS A 253 9.53 -4.74 -14.76
C HIS A 253 9.67 -5.01 -13.26
N GLY A 254 10.41 -4.17 -12.52
CA GLY A 254 10.64 -4.29 -11.08
C GLY A 254 9.38 -4.04 -10.24
N HIS A 255 8.47 -5.03 -10.18
CA HIS A 255 7.28 -4.97 -9.31
C HIS A 255 7.65 -5.15 -7.83
N ALA A 256 8.58 -6.06 -7.54
CA ALA A 256 9.04 -6.28 -6.19
C ALA A 256 9.98 -5.14 -5.76
N LEU A 257 9.49 -4.28 -4.86
CA LEU A 257 10.32 -3.27 -4.22
C LEU A 257 11.32 -3.94 -3.26
N PRO A 258 12.60 -3.57 -3.33
CA PRO A 258 13.56 -4.00 -2.31
C PRO A 258 13.14 -3.42 -0.96
N ARG A 259 13.52 -4.13 0.11
CA ARG A 259 13.16 -3.72 1.48
C ARG A 259 13.62 -2.29 1.79
N GLU A 260 14.75 -1.90 1.29
CA GLU A 260 15.37 -0.59 1.47
C GLU A 260 14.49 0.56 0.96
N ALA A 261 13.68 0.31 -0.06
CA ALA A 261 12.78 1.32 -0.64
C ALA A 261 11.71 1.83 0.34
N TYR A 262 11.35 1.03 1.33
CA TYR A 262 10.32 1.39 2.31
C TYR A 262 10.76 1.28 3.78
N ALA A 263 11.87 0.60 4.09
CA ALA A 263 12.29 0.36 5.46
C ALA A 263 12.55 1.64 6.24
N ILE A 264 13.23 2.62 5.62
CA ILE A 264 13.51 3.92 6.24
C ILE A 264 12.19 4.68 6.49
N TRP A 265 11.25 4.63 5.54
CA TRP A 265 9.94 5.25 5.69
C TRP A 265 9.12 4.62 6.82
N LEU A 266 9.16 3.30 6.96
CA LEU A 266 8.52 2.61 8.09
C LEU A 266 9.12 3.06 9.43
N ARG A 267 10.44 3.17 9.52
CA ARG A 267 11.10 3.66 10.72
C ARG A 267 10.75 5.12 10.98
N ALA A 268 10.77 5.97 9.95
CA ALA A 268 10.36 7.38 10.05
C ALA A 268 8.92 7.49 10.54
N ALA A 269 7.99 6.71 10.00
CA ALA A 269 6.59 6.70 10.42
C ALA A 269 6.42 6.34 11.92
N VAL A 270 7.29 5.46 12.45
CA VAL A 270 7.27 5.09 13.87
C VAL A 270 7.81 6.20 14.76
N ILE A 271 8.97 6.81 14.43
CA ILE A 271 9.69 7.70 15.34
C ILE A 271 9.51 9.20 15.09
N SER A 272 8.94 9.61 13.96
CA SER A 272 8.68 11.03 13.66
C SER A 272 7.88 11.69 14.78
N PRO A 273 8.14 12.96 15.12
CA PRO A 273 7.38 13.68 16.15
C PRO A 273 5.90 13.72 15.86
N THR A 274 5.51 14.01 14.63
CA THR A 274 4.11 14.06 14.19
C THR A 274 3.85 13.17 12.96
N THR A 275 2.62 13.19 12.46
CA THR A 275 2.25 12.54 11.19
C THR A 275 2.29 13.51 10.01
N MET A 276 2.79 14.73 10.22
CA MET A 276 2.91 15.74 9.15
C MET A 276 4.04 15.38 8.19
N PRO A 277 3.85 15.59 6.89
CA PRO A 277 4.85 15.28 5.87
C PRO A 277 6.22 15.89 6.10
N ALA A 278 6.28 17.13 6.57
CA ALA A 278 7.57 17.80 6.88
C ALA A 278 8.38 17.02 7.92
N ASP A 279 7.76 16.68 9.07
CA ASP A 279 8.43 15.93 10.13
C ASP A 279 8.83 14.53 9.69
N LEU A 280 8.00 13.88 8.86
CA LEU A 280 8.29 12.57 8.30
C LEU A 280 9.49 12.63 7.34
N LEU A 281 9.56 13.66 6.50
CA LEU A 281 10.65 13.87 5.56
C LEU A 281 11.96 14.19 6.27
N ASP A 282 11.93 15.09 7.27
CA ASP A 282 13.10 15.42 8.07
C ASP A 282 13.63 14.19 8.83
N THR A 283 12.72 13.42 9.42
CA THR A 283 13.08 12.15 10.08
C THR A 283 13.68 11.15 9.09
N TRP A 284 13.11 11.02 7.89
CA TRP A 284 13.64 10.16 6.84
C TRP A 284 15.04 10.59 6.41
N HIS A 285 15.27 11.89 6.20
CA HIS A 285 16.61 12.43 5.87
C HIS A 285 17.63 12.14 6.96
N ALA A 286 17.28 12.39 8.23
CA ALA A 286 18.15 12.10 9.37
C ALA A 286 18.52 10.60 9.44
N LEU A 287 17.54 9.70 9.28
CA LEU A 287 17.77 8.27 9.26
C LEU A 287 18.66 7.83 8.10
N ARG A 288 18.49 8.44 6.93
CA ARG A 288 19.28 8.14 5.75
C ARG A 288 20.74 8.57 5.92
N GLN A 289 20.98 9.75 6.52
CA GLN A 289 22.31 10.26 6.82
C GLN A 289 23.02 9.44 7.90
N ALA A 290 22.32 9.05 8.94
CA ALA A 290 22.87 8.23 10.02
C ALA A 290 23.26 6.81 9.57
N GLY A 291 22.80 6.39 8.39
CA GLY A 291 22.91 5.00 7.93
C GLY A 291 21.99 4.10 8.76
N VAL A 292 20.94 3.57 8.17
CA VAL A 292 20.13 2.53 8.85
C VAL A 292 21.06 1.36 9.16
N PRO A 293 21.16 0.88 10.42
CA PRO A 293 21.96 -0.28 10.73
C PRO A 293 21.54 -1.42 9.79
N ARG A 294 22.44 -1.85 8.93
CA ARG A 294 22.22 -3.04 8.12
C ARG A 294 22.29 -4.22 9.08
N ASN A 295 21.14 -4.64 9.59
CA ASN A 295 21.10 -5.92 10.28
C ASN A 295 21.65 -6.97 9.33
N ALA A 296 22.61 -7.76 9.82
CA ALA A 296 23.24 -8.83 9.06
C ALA A 296 22.17 -9.64 8.32
N PRO A 297 22.39 -10.02 7.06
CA PRO A 297 21.39 -10.71 6.26
C PRO A 297 20.94 -11.94 7.03
N ALA A 298 19.64 -12.07 7.25
CA ALA A 298 19.06 -13.26 7.82
C ALA A 298 19.57 -14.45 6.99
N ARG A 299 20.34 -15.35 7.62
CA ARG A 299 20.85 -16.55 6.95
C ARG A 299 19.69 -17.25 6.27
N ARG A 300 19.60 -17.11 4.95
CA ARG A 300 18.69 -17.91 4.15
C ARG A 300 19.07 -19.37 4.35
N ARG A 301 18.32 -20.09 5.17
CA ARG A 301 18.21 -21.55 5.04
C ARG A 301 17.40 -21.82 3.78
N GLY A 302 18.05 -21.73 2.63
CA GLY A 302 17.47 -22.07 1.33
C GLY A 302 18.37 -23.12 0.70
N LYS A 303 17.77 -24.25 0.33
CA LYS A 303 18.42 -25.28 -0.49
C LYS A 303 19.02 -24.62 -1.71
N ALA A 304 20.32 -24.81 -1.92
CA ALA A 304 21.02 -24.39 -3.12
C ALA A 304 20.31 -25.01 -4.34
N LYS A 305 19.73 -24.14 -5.16
CA LYS A 305 19.29 -24.50 -6.51
C LYS A 305 20.52 -24.43 -7.39
N ALA A 306 20.76 -25.47 -8.17
CA ALA A 306 21.89 -25.57 -9.09
C ALA A 306 21.99 -24.33 -10.01
N PRO A 307 23.18 -23.90 -10.40
CA PRO A 307 23.36 -22.76 -11.29
C PRO A 307 22.87 -23.11 -12.70
N GLY A 308 21.70 -22.58 -13.06
CA GLY A 308 21.21 -22.56 -14.43
C GLY A 308 21.23 -21.15 -14.95
N ASP A 309 21.95 -20.95 -16.01
CA ASP A 309 21.95 -19.88 -17.02
C ASP A 309 21.28 -18.52 -16.69
N THR A 310 21.85 -17.78 -15.74
CA THR A 310 21.60 -16.34 -15.60
C THR A 310 22.88 -15.50 -15.76
N ALA A 311 23.94 -16.09 -16.30
CA ALA A 311 25.24 -15.41 -16.45
C ALA A 311 25.34 -14.36 -17.57
N LEU A 312 24.25 -14.10 -18.31
CA LEU A 312 24.29 -13.19 -19.47
C LEU A 312 23.63 -11.81 -19.26
N LEU A 313 23.15 -11.47 -18.05
CA LEU A 313 22.42 -10.22 -17.84
C LEU A 313 23.07 -9.21 -16.87
N ASN A 314 24.20 -9.53 -16.26
CA ASN A 314 24.94 -8.57 -15.43
C ASN A 314 26.39 -8.44 -15.94
N PRO A 315 26.76 -7.34 -16.61
CA PRO A 315 28.17 -7.02 -16.84
C PRO A 315 28.85 -6.77 -15.49
N PRO A 316 30.14 -7.05 -15.36
CA PRO A 316 30.88 -6.88 -14.10
C PRO A 316 30.81 -5.43 -13.61
N GLU A 317 30.67 -5.26 -12.30
CA GLU A 317 30.49 -4.00 -11.55
C GLU A 317 31.75 -3.11 -11.54
N THR A 318 32.28 -2.72 -12.67
CA THR A 318 33.52 -1.91 -12.73
C THR A 318 33.37 -0.51 -13.28
N LEU A 319 32.19 -0.15 -13.78
CA LEU A 319 31.97 1.20 -14.34
C LEU A 319 31.11 2.05 -13.41
N SER A 320 31.56 3.31 -13.17
CA SER A 320 30.74 4.31 -12.47
C SER A 320 29.42 4.57 -13.19
N ALA A 321 28.44 5.14 -12.50
CA ALA A 321 27.14 5.49 -13.11
C ALA A 321 27.31 6.40 -14.32
N SER A 322 28.27 7.34 -14.28
CA SER A 322 28.63 8.23 -15.38
C SER A 322 29.17 7.45 -16.59
N ALA A 323 30.10 6.53 -16.37
CA ALA A 323 30.68 5.74 -17.46
C ALA A 323 29.65 4.79 -18.11
N ARG A 324 28.65 4.31 -17.32
CA ARG A 324 27.52 3.54 -17.87
C ARG A 324 26.60 4.41 -18.72
N LEU A 325 26.33 5.63 -18.29
CA LEU A 325 25.53 6.60 -19.06
C LEU A 325 26.24 6.98 -20.36
N GLU A 326 27.54 7.28 -20.32
CA GLU A 326 28.35 7.60 -21.51
C GLU A 326 28.37 6.43 -22.51
N ALA A 327 28.56 5.20 -22.01
CA ALA A 327 28.51 4.01 -22.84
C ALA A 327 27.13 3.74 -23.43
N TRP A 328 26.06 4.11 -22.74
CA TRP A 328 24.69 4.04 -23.25
C TRP A 328 24.45 5.12 -24.35
N LEU A 329 24.81 6.37 -24.06
CA LEU A 329 24.70 7.48 -25.03
C LEU A 329 25.49 7.21 -26.32
N ALA A 330 26.69 6.64 -26.22
CA ALA A 330 27.49 6.25 -27.37
C ALA A 330 26.80 5.20 -28.27
N ARG A 331 25.98 4.33 -27.69
CA ARG A 331 25.20 3.31 -28.41
C ARG A 331 23.85 3.83 -28.93
N HIS A 332 23.41 5.00 -28.45
CA HIS A 332 22.13 5.60 -28.79
C HIS A 332 22.29 7.08 -29.19
N PRO A 333 22.97 7.38 -30.31
CA PRO A 333 23.31 8.75 -30.67
C PRO A 333 22.10 9.68 -30.85
N ALA A 334 20.94 9.14 -31.19
CA ALA A 334 19.71 9.91 -31.27
C ALA A 334 19.20 10.43 -29.89
N ALA A 335 19.63 9.82 -28.79
CA ALA A 335 19.29 10.28 -27.43
C ALA A 335 20.24 11.37 -26.93
N ALA A 336 21.40 11.56 -27.59
CA ALA A 336 22.38 12.59 -27.26
C ALA A 336 22.14 13.90 -28.05
N ALA A 337 21.24 13.90 -29.02
CA ALA A 337 20.90 15.11 -29.78
C ALA A 337 20.08 16.04 -28.88
N PRO A 338 20.39 17.36 -28.81
CA PRO A 338 19.55 18.30 -28.12
C PRO A 338 18.12 18.21 -28.66
N ALA A 339 17.12 18.18 -27.78
CA ALA A 339 15.72 18.19 -28.17
C ALA A 339 15.51 19.39 -29.16
N ALA A 340 15.00 19.11 -30.33
CA ALA A 340 14.59 20.15 -31.26
C ALA A 340 13.61 21.07 -30.51
N GLN A 341 13.90 22.37 -30.49
CA GLN A 341 12.97 23.33 -29.94
C GLN A 341 11.61 23.13 -30.61
N PRO A 342 10.51 23.07 -29.84
CA PRO A 342 9.20 23.04 -30.49
C PRO A 342 9.08 24.27 -31.40
N PRO A 343 8.39 24.15 -32.56
CA PRO A 343 8.15 25.28 -33.42
C PRO A 343 7.49 26.39 -32.60
N HIS A 344 8.03 27.62 -32.74
CA HIS A 344 7.41 28.81 -32.14
C HIS A 344 5.96 28.85 -32.61
N GLU A 345 5.02 28.68 -31.72
CA GLU A 345 3.64 29.06 -31.98
C GLU A 345 3.65 30.59 -32.18
N PRO A 346 3.04 31.11 -33.24
CA PRO A 346 2.92 32.55 -33.40
C PRO A 346 2.15 33.09 -32.21
N GLU A 347 2.74 34.11 -31.54
CA GLU A 347 2.05 34.85 -30.48
C GLU A 347 0.71 35.34 -31.06
N ASP A 348 -0.40 34.95 -30.46
CA ASP A 348 -1.73 35.48 -30.80
C ASP A 348 -1.70 36.99 -30.72
N GLU A 349 -1.83 37.67 -31.83
CA GLU A 349 -2.02 39.13 -31.89
C GLU A 349 -3.25 39.50 -31.02
N PRO A 350 -3.12 40.45 -30.10
CA PRO A 350 -4.29 40.85 -29.29
C PRO A 350 -5.42 41.33 -30.19
N PRO A 351 -6.66 40.95 -29.90
CA PRO A 351 -7.80 41.34 -30.74
C PRO A 351 -7.91 42.87 -30.84
N ALA A 352 -8.09 43.34 -32.05
CA ALA A 352 -8.24 44.77 -32.36
C ALA A 352 -9.33 45.41 -31.47
N PRO A 353 -9.18 46.67 -31.03
CA PRO A 353 -10.13 47.33 -30.17
C PRO A 353 -11.50 47.47 -30.89
N VAL A 354 -12.54 46.93 -30.25
CA VAL A 354 -13.93 47.03 -30.72
C VAL A 354 -14.34 48.47 -30.76
N ASN A 355 -14.75 48.92 -31.94
CA ASN A 355 -15.24 50.28 -32.17
C ASN A 355 -16.59 50.50 -31.42
N PRO A 356 -16.73 51.51 -30.53
CA PRO A 356 -17.95 51.71 -29.74
C PRO A 356 -19.20 52.09 -30.53
N ALA A 357 -19.12 52.15 -31.87
CA ALA A 357 -20.25 52.47 -32.72
C ALA A 357 -21.18 51.28 -33.09
N ASP A 358 -20.77 50.01 -32.78
CA ASP A 358 -21.55 48.81 -33.13
C ASP A 358 -22.46 48.25 -32.02
N ALA A 359 -22.46 48.90 -30.83
CA ALA A 359 -23.25 48.45 -29.68
C ALA A 359 -24.71 48.88 -29.65
N SER A 360 -25.26 49.45 -30.75
CA SER A 360 -26.60 50.03 -30.75
C SER A 360 -27.59 49.34 -31.69
N LYS A 361 -27.33 48.10 -32.17
CA LYS A 361 -28.25 47.40 -33.10
C LYS A 361 -28.79 46.04 -32.66
N GLU A 362 -28.65 45.67 -31.39
CA GLU A 362 -29.28 44.45 -30.86
C GLU A 362 -30.24 44.71 -29.69
N ALA A 363 -31.02 45.78 -29.75
CA ALA A 363 -32.19 45.99 -28.88
C ALA A 363 -33.33 46.64 -29.71
N ALA A 364 -34.01 45.83 -30.51
CA ALA A 364 -35.35 46.08 -31.01
C ALA A 364 -36.03 44.73 -31.37
#